data_43a64e8490b9d188749925e9888dde07
#
_entry.id   43a64e8490b9d188749925e9888dde07
#
_cell.length_a   1.000
_cell.length_b   1.000
_cell.length_c   1.000
_cell.angle_alpha   90.00
_cell.angle_beta   90.00
_cell.angle_gamma   90.00
#
_symmetry.space_group_name_H-M   'P 1'
#
loop_
_entity.id
_entity.type
_entity.pdbx_description
1 polymer ?
#
loop_
_entity_poly.entity_id
_entity_poly.type
_entity_poly.pdbx_seq_one_letter_code
_entity_poly.pdbx_strand_id
1 'polypeptide(L)'
;MDRKTDSVSVPGILGRMSPEALSELIFNIANTLVSEGKAGTLTADLIPPQAKFAVMRPKDRAHGDWASNAAMQLAKKAGMKPRDFAELFAAELTNADGIKSVEVAGPGFINITLDSASAAAVVDTVLEAGSDYGKNDHLSGKTLNLEFVSANPTGPIHIGGTRWAAVGDSMARVLEANGAKVVREYYFNDHGEQINRFAKSLVAAAHGEETPIDGYKGAYIDEIAKRVIDEANADGVDVLSLPRVDGGADQDGNPLGEGDSEQREEFRKRAVPMMFDEIQKSMKNFRVNFDVWFHENSLYSDGEVDQAIADLRARGDIFEK
;
A
#
# COMPACT_ATOMS: atom_id res chain seq x y z
N MET A 1 14.12 18.76 -23.59
CA MET A 1 12.76 18.90 -24.13
C MET A 1 11.80 18.46 -23.03
N ASP A 2 11.50 19.41 -22.13
CA ASP A 2 10.68 19.20 -20.94
C ASP A 2 9.22 19.01 -21.34
N ARG A 3 8.67 17.82 -21.13
CA ARG A 3 7.22 17.66 -21.09
C ARG A 3 6.75 17.98 -19.67
N LYS A 4 6.33 19.21 -19.46
CA LYS A 4 5.44 19.55 -18.35
C LYS A 4 4.19 18.69 -18.50
N THR A 5 3.99 17.76 -17.57
CA THR A 5 2.69 17.16 -17.32
C THR A 5 1.86 18.20 -16.59
N ASP A 6 1.12 19.00 -17.36
CA ASP A 6 0.05 19.79 -16.79
C ASP A 6 -0.95 18.81 -16.16
N SER A 7 -1.00 18.82 -14.83
CA SER A 7 -2.06 18.18 -14.08
C SER A 7 -3.36 18.93 -14.42
N VAL A 8 -4.13 18.36 -15.31
CA VAL A 8 -5.50 18.81 -15.54
C VAL A 8 -6.29 18.45 -14.28
N SER A 9 -6.38 19.39 -13.35
CA SER A 9 -7.44 19.37 -12.37
C SER A 9 -8.73 19.56 -13.15
N VAL A 10 -9.54 18.53 -13.27
CA VAL A 10 -10.85 18.60 -13.89
C VAL A 10 -11.86 18.98 -12.78
N PRO A 11 -12.17 20.28 -12.60
CA PRO A 11 -13.26 20.68 -11.73
C PRO A 11 -14.55 20.39 -12.51
N GLY A 12 -15.30 19.36 -12.11
CA GLY A 12 -16.66 19.16 -12.61
C GLY A 12 -17.05 17.80 -13.16
N ILE A 13 -16.25 16.72 -12.98
CA ILE A 13 -16.61 15.36 -13.45
C ILE A 13 -17.21 14.50 -12.32
N LEU A 14 -17.73 15.09 -11.28
CA LEU A 14 -18.65 14.39 -10.39
C LEU A 14 -20.05 14.60 -10.98
N GLY A 15 -20.68 13.51 -11.44
CA GLY A 15 -22.06 13.56 -11.97
C GLY A 15 -22.92 14.42 -11.05
N ARG A 16 -23.83 15.22 -11.62
CA ARG A 16 -24.55 16.32 -10.94
C ARG A 16 -25.16 15.99 -9.57
N MET A 17 -25.23 14.69 -9.17
CA MET A 17 -25.79 14.21 -7.91
C MET A 17 -24.98 13.03 -7.30
N SER A 18 -23.65 13.12 -7.34
CA SER A 18 -22.79 12.18 -6.59
C SER A 18 -22.91 12.39 -5.07
N PRO A 19 -22.49 11.45 -4.22
CA PRO A 19 -22.45 11.64 -2.76
C PRO A 19 -21.67 12.89 -2.35
N GLU A 20 -20.59 13.20 -3.05
CA GLU A 20 -19.75 14.38 -2.81
C GLU A 20 -20.48 15.67 -3.18
N ALA A 21 -21.15 15.70 -4.34
CA ALA A 21 -21.94 16.85 -4.78
C ALA A 21 -23.13 17.09 -3.82
N LEU A 22 -23.78 16.02 -3.36
CA LEU A 22 -24.85 16.14 -2.35
C LEU A 22 -24.29 16.59 -0.99
N SER A 23 -23.11 16.16 -0.59
CA SER A 23 -22.46 16.64 0.63
C SER A 23 -22.14 18.13 0.55
N GLU A 24 -21.65 18.59 -0.62
CA GLU A 24 -21.42 20.01 -0.90
C GLU A 24 -22.70 20.82 -0.89
N LEU A 25 -23.76 20.32 -1.53
CA LEU A 25 -25.07 20.96 -1.54
C LEU A 25 -25.62 21.09 -0.10
N ILE A 26 -25.54 20.04 0.70
CA ILE A 26 -25.97 20.05 2.11
C ILE A 26 -25.16 21.07 2.92
N PHE A 27 -23.84 21.14 2.71
CA PHE A 27 -22.98 22.13 3.34
C PHE A 27 -23.39 23.57 2.94
N ASN A 28 -23.67 23.81 1.68
CA ASN A 28 -24.09 25.12 1.18
C ASN A 28 -25.48 25.50 1.75
N ILE A 29 -26.41 24.56 1.80
CA ILE A 29 -27.73 24.77 2.43
C ILE A 29 -27.58 25.14 3.91
N ALA A 30 -26.71 24.43 4.67
CA ALA A 30 -26.45 24.77 6.07
C ALA A 30 -26.00 26.24 6.23
N ASN A 31 -25.08 26.69 5.39
CA ASN A 31 -24.60 28.07 5.39
C ASN A 31 -25.69 29.06 4.97
N THR A 32 -26.53 28.73 3.98
CA THR A 32 -27.67 29.56 3.55
C THR A 32 -28.67 29.72 4.67
N LEU A 33 -29.07 28.63 5.36
CA LEU A 33 -30.00 28.68 6.49
C LEU A 33 -29.46 29.56 7.63
N VAL A 34 -28.14 29.55 7.88
CA VAL A 34 -27.48 30.44 8.84
C VAL A 34 -27.55 31.89 8.39
N SER A 35 -27.21 32.19 7.13
CA SER A 35 -27.22 33.56 6.62
C SER A 35 -28.61 34.18 6.55
N GLU A 36 -29.62 33.36 6.35
CA GLU A 36 -31.05 33.77 6.36
C GLU A 36 -31.67 33.83 7.75
N GLY A 37 -30.92 33.50 8.79
CA GLY A 37 -31.44 33.47 10.18
C GLY A 37 -32.46 32.37 10.47
N LYS A 38 -32.53 31.33 9.61
CA LYS A 38 -33.45 30.20 9.74
C LYS A 38 -32.89 29.03 10.57
N ALA A 39 -31.58 29.09 10.89
CA ALA A 39 -30.87 28.01 11.57
C ALA A 39 -30.84 28.13 13.11
N GLY A 40 -31.76 28.83 13.70
CA GLY A 40 -31.82 29.03 15.14
C GLY A 40 -30.55 29.67 15.71
N THR A 41 -29.87 29.01 16.65
CA THR A 41 -28.61 29.49 17.26
C THR A 41 -27.35 29.02 16.54
N LEU A 42 -27.45 28.32 15.40
CA LEU A 42 -26.33 27.83 14.63
C LEU A 42 -25.62 29.02 13.96
N THR A 43 -24.31 29.08 14.08
CA THR A 43 -23.42 30.05 13.42
C THR A 43 -22.51 29.35 12.43
N ALA A 44 -21.96 30.08 11.45
CA ALA A 44 -21.15 29.50 10.37
C ALA A 44 -19.89 28.77 10.88
N ASP A 45 -19.27 29.26 11.95
CA ASP A 45 -18.10 28.65 12.59
C ASP A 45 -18.41 27.31 13.28
N LEU A 46 -19.66 27.04 13.57
CA LEU A 46 -20.12 25.76 14.15
C LEU A 46 -20.49 24.71 13.10
N ILE A 47 -20.56 25.10 11.81
CA ILE A 47 -20.78 24.16 10.71
C ILE A 47 -19.48 23.39 10.47
N PRO A 48 -19.47 22.03 10.53
CA PRO A 48 -18.28 21.26 10.24
C PRO A 48 -17.91 21.35 8.76
N PRO A 49 -16.65 21.09 8.38
CA PRO A 49 -16.23 21.01 6.98
C PRO A 49 -17.12 20.06 6.17
N GLN A 50 -17.32 20.36 4.88
CA GLN A 50 -18.14 19.58 3.94
C GLN A 50 -17.91 18.07 4.05
N ALA A 51 -16.67 17.59 4.10
CA ALA A 51 -16.33 16.17 4.19
C ALA A 51 -16.91 15.43 5.42
N LYS A 52 -17.48 16.14 6.39
CA LYS A 52 -18.13 15.52 7.56
C LYS A 52 -19.63 15.31 7.39
N PHE A 53 -20.24 15.82 6.32
CA PHE A 53 -21.63 15.54 6.01
C PHE A 53 -21.75 14.22 5.25
N ALA A 54 -21.98 13.14 5.98
CA ALA A 54 -22.10 11.83 5.37
C ALA A 54 -23.36 11.74 4.51
N VAL A 55 -23.20 11.41 3.24
CA VAL A 55 -24.25 10.98 2.32
C VAL A 55 -24.02 9.50 2.06
N MET A 56 -25.02 8.68 2.36
CA MET A 56 -24.90 7.22 2.27
C MET A 56 -26.11 6.61 1.59
N ARG A 57 -25.96 5.41 1.06
CA ARG A 57 -27.11 4.66 0.54
C ARG A 57 -27.95 4.16 1.70
N PRO A 58 -29.28 4.39 1.68
CA PRO A 58 -30.17 3.82 2.68
C PRO A 58 -30.15 2.28 2.59
N LYS A 59 -30.39 1.62 3.72
CA LYS A 59 -30.45 0.13 3.74
C LYS A 59 -31.60 -0.42 2.89
N ASP A 60 -32.71 0.28 2.89
CA ASP A 60 -33.88 -0.05 2.07
C ASP A 60 -34.00 0.98 0.94
N ARG A 61 -34.07 0.52 -0.30
CA ARG A 61 -34.24 1.35 -1.49
C ARG A 61 -35.59 2.08 -1.54
N ALA A 62 -36.56 1.66 -0.76
CA ALA A 62 -37.81 2.38 -0.61
C ALA A 62 -37.60 3.77 0.01
N HIS A 63 -36.47 4.00 0.67
CA HIS A 63 -36.12 5.30 1.24
C HIS A 63 -35.31 6.20 0.31
N GLY A 64 -35.33 5.96 -1.00
CA GLY A 64 -34.63 6.78 -2.00
C GLY A 64 -33.24 6.26 -2.35
N ASP A 65 -32.50 7.10 -3.09
CA ASP A 65 -31.16 6.77 -3.59
C ASP A 65 -30.06 7.08 -2.58
N TRP A 66 -30.25 8.15 -1.82
CA TRP A 66 -29.31 8.66 -0.82
C TRP A 66 -29.99 9.06 0.48
N ALA A 67 -29.25 9.01 1.58
CA ALA A 67 -29.69 9.47 2.89
C ALA A 67 -28.59 10.28 3.59
N SER A 68 -28.98 11.32 4.33
CA SER A 68 -28.08 12.10 5.17
C SER A 68 -28.64 12.32 6.56
N ASN A 69 -27.75 12.40 7.56
CA ASN A 69 -28.07 12.73 8.93
C ASN A 69 -27.60 14.15 9.33
N ALA A 70 -27.31 15.00 8.36
CA ALA A 70 -26.74 16.34 8.56
C ALA A 70 -27.56 17.19 9.53
N ALA A 71 -28.88 17.18 9.38
CA ALA A 71 -29.78 17.92 10.30
C ALA A 71 -29.65 17.45 11.75
N MET A 72 -29.58 16.14 11.99
CA MET A 72 -29.38 15.59 13.34
C MET A 72 -28.01 15.98 13.93
N GLN A 73 -26.96 16.07 13.13
CA GLN A 73 -25.63 16.50 13.58
C GLN A 73 -25.63 17.98 14.03
N LEU A 74 -26.41 18.82 13.37
CA LEU A 74 -26.41 20.25 13.60
C LEU A 74 -27.54 20.72 14.57
N ALA A 75 -28.59 19.93 14.72
CA ALA A 75 -29.84 20.31 15.46
C ALA A 75 -29.53 20.81 16.86
N LYS A 76 -28.65 20.14 17.61
CA LYS A 76 -28.27 20.56 18.97
C LYS A 76 -27.64 21.94 19.00
N LYS A 77 -26.76 22.24 18.02
CA LYS A 77 -26.10 23.54 17.88
C LYS A 77 -27.06 24.64 17.42
N ALA A 78 -28.06 24.26 16.62
CA ALA A 78 -29.13 25.12 16.17
C ALA A 78 -30.16 25.42 17.25
N GLY A 79 -30.14 24.66 18.37
CA GLY A 79 -31.21 24.79 19.39
C GLY A 79 -32.58 24.32 18.89
N MET A 80 -32.61 23.47 17.86
CA MET A 80 -33.82 23.02 17.17
C MET A 80 -34.06 21.52 17.37
N LYS A 81 -35.30 21.07 17.22
CA LYS A 81 -35.56 19.63 17.13
C LYS A 81 -34.98 19.09 15.83
N PRO A 82 -34.33 17.90 15.85
CA PRO A 82 -33.68 17.37 14.64
C PRO A 82 -34.64 17.23 13.45
N ARG A 83 -35.88 16.83 13.67
CA ARG A 83 -36.89 16.69 12.61
C ARG A 83 -37.28 18.03 12.01
N ASP A 84 -37.53 19.05 12.86
CA ASP A 84 -37.94 20.40 12.40
C ASP A 84 -36.77 21.01 11.57
N PHE A 85 -35.52 20.76 12.00
CA PHE A 85 -34.36 21.24 11.25
C PHE A 85 -34.17 20.47 9.95
N ALA A 86 -34.47 19.17 9.91
CA ALA A 86 -34.43 18.36 8.68
C ALA A 86 -35.45 18.83 7.63
N GLU A 87 -36.63 19.32 8.06
CA GLU A 87 -37.62 19.86 7.14
C GLU A 87 -37.14 21.15 6.44
N LEU A 88 -36.31 21.98 7.10
CA LEU A 88 -35.67 23.12 6.45
C LEU A 88 -34.67 22.69 5.36
N PHE A 89 -33.85 21.68 5.64
CA PHE A 89 -32.97 21.10 4.62
C PHE A 89 -33.77 20.48 3.47
N ALA A 90 -34.85 19.76 3.77
CA ALA A 90 -35.68 19.12 2.76
C ALA A 90 -36.33 20.14 1.82
N ALA A 91 -36.80 21.27 2.35
CA ALA A 91 -37.37 22.35 1.56
C ALA A 91 -36.38 22.93 0.55
N GLU A 92 -35.12 23.18 0.97
CA GLU A 92 -34.06 23.68 0.09
C GLU A 92 -33.64 22.62 -0.91
N LEU A 93 -33.42 21.37 -0.46
CA LEU A 93 -33.02 20.27 -1.33
C LEU A 93 -34.02 19.96 -2.41
N THR A 94 -35.31 20.03 -2.12
CA THR A 94 -36.39 19.76 -3.11
C THR A 94 -36.35 20.73 -4.29
N ASN A 95 -35.78 21.92 -4.11
CA ASN A 95 -35.65 22.93 -5.17
C ASN A 95 -34.37 22.75 -5.99
N ALA A 96 -33.49 21.83 -5.64
CA ALA A 96 -32.23 21.61 -6.33
C ALA A 96 -32.41 20.76 -7.60
N ASP A 97 -31.73 21.16 -8.66
CA ASP A 97 -31.73 20.44 -9.94
C ASP A 97 -31.27 19.00 -9.73
N GLY A 98 -31.98 18.03 -10.31
CA GLY A 98 -31.63 16.62 -10.26
C GLY A 98 -32.21 15.86 -9.07
N ILE A 99 -32.94 16.54 -8.18
CA ILE A 99 -33.65 15.90 -7.08
C ILE A 99 -35.14 15.76 -7.42
N LYS A 100 -35.62 14.53 -7.42
CA LYS A 100 -37.04 14.24 -7.67
C LYS A 100 -37.91 14.48 -6.43
N SER A 101 -37.45 14.06 -5.26
CA SER A 101 -38.14 14.20 -4.00
C SER A 101 -37.23 14.08 -2.80
N VAL A 102 -37.58 14.71 -1.72
CA VAL A 102 -36.91 14.60 -0.42
C VAL A 102 -37.95 14.26 0.65
N GLU A 103 -37.62 13.31 1.51
CA GLU A 103 -38.48 12.85 2.61
C GLU A 103 -37.72 12.89 3.93
N VAL A 104 -38.32 13.45 4.96
CA VAL A 104 -37.80 13.43 6.33
C VAL A 104 -38.32 12.21 7.07
N ALA A 105 -37.41 11.28 7.42
CA ALA A 105 -37.73 10.03 8.08
C ALA A 105 -37.23 9.99 9.53
N GLY A 106 -37.97 9.28 10.38
CA GLY A 106 -37.59 9.03 11.77
C GLY A 106 -37.23 10.31 12.54
N PRO A 107 -36.10 10.34 13.28
CA PRO A 107 -35.70 11.48 14.11
C PRO A 107 -35.13 12.68 13.31
N GLY A 108 -35.04 12.62 11.99
CA GLY A 108 -34.52 13.69 11.16
C GLY A 108 -33.49 13.22 10.11
N PHE A 109 -33.62 11.98 9.62
CA PHE A 109 -32.95 11.54 8.42
C PHE A 109 -33.54 12.22 7.21
N ILE A 110 -32.70 12.65 6.29
CA ILE A 110 -33.08 13.25 5.02
C ILE A 110 -32.84 12.22 3.93
N ASN A 111 -33.93 11.67 3.39
CA ASN A 111 -33.89 10.70 2.28
C ASN A 111 -34.10 11.43 0.96
N ILE A 112 -33.25 11.18 0.00
CA ILE A 112 -33.19 11.89 -1.27
C ILE A 112 -33.40 10.88 -2.41
N THR A 113 -34.39 11.16 -3.26
CA THR A 113 -34.61 10.42 -4.51
C THR A 113 -34.20 11.31 -5.68
N LEU A 114 -33.33 10.81 -6.54
CA LEU A 114 -32.89 11.52 -7.73
C LEU A 114 -33.91 11.40 -8.85
N ASP A 115 -33.91 12.35 -9.76
CA ASP A 115 -34.62 12.20 -11.02
C ASP A 115 -33.91 11.18 -11.94
N SER A 116 -34.62 10.65 -12.93
CA SER A 116 -34.11 9.63 -13.84
C SER A 116 -33.00 10.18 -14.76
N ALA A 117 -33.01 11.46 -15.08
CA ALA A 117 -31.98 12.08 -15.91
C ALA A 117 -30.66 12.23 -15.15
N SER A 118 -30.75 12.64 -13.86
CA SER A 118 -29.56 12.72 -12.98
C SER A 118 -28.97 11.36 -12.68
N ALA A 119 -29.80 10.32 -12.52
CA ALA A 119 -29.34 8.95 -12.36
C ALA A 119 -28.61 8.44 -13.64
N ALA A 120 -29.09 8.82 -14.83
CA ALA A 120 -28.48 8.47 -16.09
C ALA A 120 -27.15 9.23 -16.37
N ALA A 121 -27.02 10.46 -15.89
CA ALA A 121 -25.82 11.29 -16.08
C ALA A 121 -24.55 10.69 -15.48
N VAL A 122 -24.68 9.76 -14.51
CA VAL A 122 -23.54 8.99 -14.00
C VAL A 122 -22.91 8.11 -15.09
N VAL A 123 -23.72 7.59 -16.00
CA VAL A 123 -23.21 6.75 -17.11
C VAL A 123 -22.35 7.59 -18.06
N ASP A 124 -22.78 8.80 -18.38
CA ASP A 124 -22.01 9.71 -19.23
C ASP A 124 -20.69 10.08 -18.54
N THR A 125 -20.73 10.40 -17.25
CA THR A 125 -19.53 10.66 -16.45
C THR A 125 -18.56 9.49 -16.45
N VAL A 126 -19.04 8.26 -16.29
CA VAL A 126 -18.22 7.03 -16.33
C VAL A 126 -17.59 6.84 -17.71
N LEU A 127 -18.38 7.06 -18.78
CA LEU A 127 -17.90 6.90 -20.15
C LEU A 127 -16.85 7.97 -20.51
N GLU A 128 -17.06 9.21 -20.10
CA GLU A 128 -16.11 10.32 -20.32
C GLU A 128 -14.81 10.10 -19.53
N ALA A 129 -14.90 9.75 -18.26
CA ALA A 129 -13.72 9.52 -17.41
C ALA A 129 -12.97 8.23 -17.77
N GLY A 130 -13.66 7.23 -18.33
CA GLY A 130 -13.06 5.96 -18.72
C GLY A 130 -12.30 5.30 -17.56
N SER A 131 -11.00 5.03 -17.77
CA SER A 131 -10.12 4.42 -16.75
C SER A 131 -9.79 5.34 -15.56
N ASP A 132 -10.12 6.61 -15.65
CA ASP A 132 -9.85 7.60 -14.59
C ASP A 132 -11.07 7.79 -13.67
N TYR A 133 -12.19 7.15 -14.00
CA TYR A 133 -13.36 7.17 -13.12
C TYR A 133 -13.03 6.60 -11.73
N GLY A 134 -13.34 7.38 -10.70
CA GLY A 134 -13.05 7.04 -9.30
C GLY A 134 -11.70 7.52 -8.78
N LYS A 135 -10.82 8.04 -9.65
CA LYS A 135 -9.60 8.71 -9.20
C LYS A 135 -9.89 10.09 -8.61
N ASN A 136 -9.06 10.50 -7.68
CA ASN A 136 -9.14 11.81 -7.01
C ASN A 136 -7.75 12.27 -6.59
N ASP A 137 -7.66 13.46 -6.01
CA ASP A 137 -6.42 14.13 -5.62
C ASP A 137 -6.25 14.30 -4.09
N HIS A 138 -7.00 13.55 -3.28
CA HIS A 138 -6.97 13.68 -1.80
C HIS A 138 -5.58 13.50 -1.20
N LEU A 139 -4.74 12.70 -1.84
CA LEU A 139 -3.36 12.44 -1.43
C LEU A 139 -2.34 13.13 -2.32
N SER A 140 -2.76 14.09 -3.15
CA SER A 140 -1.85 14.85 -4.01
C SER A 140 -0.73 15.52 -3.21
N GLY A 141 0.48 15.47 -3.76
CA GLY A 141 1.69 15.98 -3.10
C GLY A 141 2.26 15.08 -2.01
N LYS A 142 1.62 13.95 -1.68
CA LYS A 142 2.17 12.97 -0.75
C LYS A 142 2.97 11.91 -1.49
N THR A 143 4.19 11.62 -0.97
CA THR A 143 5.00 10.47 -1.37
C THR A 143 4.94 9.45 -0.25
N LEU A 144 4.56 8.21 -0.57
CA LEU A 144 4.43 7.12 0.38
C LEU A 144 5.38 6.00 -0.04
N ASN A 145 6.23 5.54 0.88
CA ASN A 145 6.99 4.31 0.70
C ASN A 145 6.16 3.15 1.23
N LEU A 146 5.96 2.13 0.40
CA LEU A 146 5.19 0.95 0.73
C LEU A 146 6.07 -0.29 0.56
N GLU A 147 6.56 -0.79 1.68
CA GLU A 147 7.31 -2.05 1.75
C GLU A 147 6.35 -3.22 1.89
N PHE A 148 6.54 -4.25 1.05
CA PHE A 148 5.73 -5.47 1.14
C PHE A 148 6.43 -6.67 0.48
N VAL A 149 5.95 -7.88 0.80
CA VAL A 149 6.59 -9.19 0.53
C VAL A 149 7.83 -9.37 1.39
N SER A 150 8.92 -8.70 1.07
CA SER A 150 10.21 -8.66 1.82
C SER A 150 10.60 -10.05 2.36
N ALA A 151 10.50 -11.07 1.48
CA ALA A 151 10.83 -12.45 1.82
C ALA A 151 12.33 -12.69 1.67
N ASN A 152 12.90 -13.52 2.56
CA ASN A 152 14.30 -13.89 2.50
C ASN A 152 14.62 -14.72 1.25
N PRO A 153 15.81 -14.56 0.64
CA PRO A 153 16.22 -15.27 -0.58
C PRO A 153 16.69 -16.70 -0.29
N THR A 154 15.95 -17.43 0.51
CA THR A 154 16.27 -18.80 0.91
C THR A 154 15.35 -19.84 0.25
N GLY A 155 14.49 -19.40 -0.65
CA GLY A 155 13.61 -20.24 -1.42
C GLY A 155 12.60 -19.48 -2.27
N PRO A 156 11.83 -20.18 -3.11
CA PRO A 156 10.78 -19.59 -3.94
C PRO A 156 9.70 -18.90 -3.13
N ILE A 157 9.05 -17.89 -3.71
CA ILE A 157 7.91 -17.24 -3.09
C ILE A 157 6.77 -18.25 -2.87
N HIS A 158 6.38 -18.41 -1.61
CA HIS A 158 5.28 -19.29 -1.22
C HIS A 158 3.95 -18.52 -1.16
N ILE A 159 2.85 -19.26 -0.91
CA ILE A 159 1.48 -18.68 -0.91
C ILE A 159 1.31 -17.48 0.04
N GLY A 160 2.03 -17.43 1.16
CA GLY A 160 2.03 -16.29 2.07
C GLY A 160 2.61 -15.04 1.41
N GLY A 161 3.77 -15.16 0.75
CA GLY A 161 4.39 -14.08 -0.02
C GLY A 161 3.51 -13.61 -1.17
N THR A 162 2.88 -14.52 -1.90
CA THR A 162 1.91 -14.20 -2.95
C THR A 162 0.74 -13.37 -2.43
N ARG A 163 0.21 -13.72 -1.24
CA ARG A 163 -0.85 -12.93 -0.60
C ARG A 163 -0.40 -11.53 -0.25
N TRP A 164 0.80 -11.39 0.32
CA TRP A 164 1.38 -10.07 0.64
C TRP A 164 1.60 -9.24 -0.61
N ALA A 165 2.06 -9.85 -1.69
CA ALA A 165 2.22 -9.20 -2.98
C ALA A 165 0.88 -8.65 -3.51
N ALA A 166 -0.19 -9.47 -3.47
CA ALA A 166 -1.51 -9.06 -3.91
C ALA A 166 -2.09 -7.90 -3.06
N VAL A 167 -1.93 -7.97 -1.73
CA VAL A 167 -2.41 -6.92 -0.82
C VAL A 167 -1.61 -5.64 -0.99
N GLY A 168 -0.27 -5.73 -1.04
CA GLY A 168 0.61 -4.57 -1.18
C GLY A 168 0.39 -3.83 -2.50
N ASP A 169 0.35 -4.54 -3.62
CA ASP A 169 0.11 -3.93 -4.93
C ASP A 169 -1.31 -3.33 -5.04
N SER A 170 -2.33 -4.00 -4.49
CA SER A 170 -3.68 -3.45 -4.44
C SER A 170 -3.75 -2.17 -3.61
N MET A 171 -3.08 -2.13 -2.47
CA MET A 171 -2.98 -0.93 -1.62
C MET A 171 -2.27 0.21 -2.36
N ALA A 172 -1.14 -0.08 -3.01
CA ALA A 172 -0.41 0.89 -3.80
C ALA A 172 -1.31 1.52 -4.88
N ARG A 173 -2.04 0.69 -5.65
CA ARG A 173 -2.97 1.17 -6.68
C ARG A 173 -4.09 2.04 -6.13
N VAL A 174 -4.64 1.70 -4.96
CA VAL A 174 -5.67 2.52 -4.30
C VAL A 174 -5.09 3.87 -3.87
N LEU A 175 -3.89 3.89 -3.30
CA LEU A 175 -3.22 5.13 -2.90
C LEU A 175 -2.90 6.01 -4.10
N GLU A 176 -2.43 5.42 -5.21
CA GLU A 176 -2.19 6.12 -6.48
C GLU A 176 -3.48 6.67 -7.09
N ALA A 177 -4.58 5.91 -7.03
CA ALA A 177 -5.88 6.38 -7.48
C ALA A 177 -6.41 7.56 -6.65
N ASN A 178 -5.92 7.74 -5.43
CA ASN A 178 -6.20 8.89 -4.58
C ASN A 178 -5.17 10.03 -4.72
N GLY A 179 -4.29 9.97 -5.72
CA GLY A 179 -3.35 11.04 -6.05
C GLY A 179 -1.99 10.98 -5.37
N ALA A 180 -1.70 9.93 -4.58
CA ALA A 180 -0.38 9.76 -3.98
C ALA A 180 0.67 9.33 -5.01
N LYS A 181 1.93 9.72 -4.79
CA LYS A 181 3.08 9.05 -5.38
C LYS A 181 3.45 7.88 -4.47
N VAL A 182 3.37 6.66 -4.97
CA VAL A 182 3.76 5.47 -4.20
C VAL A 182 5.09 4.94 -4.72
N VAL A 183 6.01 4.67 -3.80
CA VAL A 183 7.26 3.95 -4.03
C VAL A 183 7.08 2.56 -3.46
N ARG A 184 7.13 1.54 -4.29
CA ARG A 184 7.03 0.13 -3.90
C ARG A 184 8.43 -0.38 -3.58
N GLU A 185 8.64 -0.82 -2.36
CA GLU A 185 9.93 -1.31 -1.89
C GLU A 185 9.84 -2.77 -1.48
N TYR A 186 10.88 -3.53 -1.88
CA TYR A 186 11.15 -4.87 -1.42
C TYR A 186 12.44 -4.84 -0.61
N TYR A 187 12.37 -5.20 0.67
CA TYR A 187 13.54 -5.39 1.50
C TYR A 187 14.09 -6.80 1.30
N PHE A 188 15.25 -6.89 0.70
CA PHE A 188 15.92 -8.14 0.39
C PHE A 188 16.92 -8.47 1.48
N ASN A 189 16.55 -9.38 2.37
CA ASN A 189 17.38 -9.81 3.48
C ASN A 189 18.42 -10.85 3.00
N ASP A 190 19.50 -10.36 2.42
CA ASP A 190 20.61 -11.15 1.86
C ASP A 190 21.80 -11.27 2.83
N HIS A 191 21.59 -11.00 4.10
CA HIS A 191 22.60 -11.11 5.16
C HIS A 191 22.13 -12.01 6.31
N GLY A 192 23.10 -12.51 7.10
CA GLY A 192 22.85 -13.16 8.38
C GLY A 192 22.59 -14.67 8.32
N GLU A 193 22.13 -15.22 9.43
CA GLU A 193 22.12 -16.66 9.70
C GLU A 193 21.21 -17.48 8.77
N GLN A 194 20.13 -16.90 8.26
CA GLN A 194 19.27 -17.62 7.31
C GLN A 194 19.97 -17.89 5.98
N ILE A 195 20.77 -16.95 5.52
CA ILE A 195 21.58 -17.11 4.31
C ILE A 195 22.67 -18.18 4.53
N ASN A 196 23.28 -18.19 5.72
CA ASN A 196 24.24 -19.21 6.08
C ASN A 196 23.63 -20.62 6.08
N ARG A 197 22.42 -20.78 6.65
CA ARG A 197 21.68 -22.06 6.62
C ARG A 197 21.30 -22.50 5.22
N PHE A 198 20.93 -21.52 4.37
CA PHE A 198 20.66 -21.79 2.96
C PHE A 198 21.90 -22.31 2.24
N ALA A 199 23.04 -21.65 2.40
CA ALA A 199 24.31 -22.08 1.83
C ALA A 199 24.73 -23.48 2.35
N LYS A 200 24.60 -23.75 3.64
CA LYS A 200 24.83 -25.09 4.24
C LYS A 200 23.97 -26.17 3.60
N SER A 201 22.71 -25.85 3.33
CA SER A 201 21.77 -26.79 2.69
C SER A 201 22.17 -27.10 1.24
N LEU A 202 22.64 -26.10 0.52
CA LEU A 202 23.11 -26.27 -0.87
C LEU A 202 24.40 -27.11 -0.92
N VAL A 203 25.34 -26.87 -0.02
CA VAL A 203 26.58 -27.67 0.10
C VAL A 203 26.24 -29.14 0.39
N ALA A 204 25.34 -29.41 1.35
CA ALA A 204 24.91 -30.77 1.65
C ALA A 204 24.27 -31.46 0.44
N ALA A 205 23.38 -30.77 -0.28
CA ALA A 205 22.74 -31.29 -1.48
C ALA A 205 23.78 -31.57 -2.60
N ALA A 206 24.74 -30.66 -2.80
CA ALA A 206 25.83 -30.82 -3.80
C ALA A 206 26.67 -32.07 -3.57
N HIS A 207 26.84 -32.50 -2.31
CA HIS A 207 27.55 -33.69 -1.93
C HIS A 207 26.67 -34.96 -1.76
N GLY A 208 25.35 -34.84 -1.99
CA GLY A 208 24.41 -35.94 -1.76
C GLY A 208 24.23 -36.30 -0.28
N GLU A 209 24.52 -35.39 0.62
CA GLU A 209 24.42 -35.57 2.06
C GLU A 209 23.00 -35.25 2.57
N GLU A 210 22.66 -35.70 3.79
CA GLU A 210 21.38 -35.31 4.41
C GLU A 210 21.36 -33.82 4.71
N THR A 211 20.18 -33.24 4.48
CA THR A 211 19.97 -31.82 4.79
C THR A 211 20.20 -31.58 6.28
N PRO A 212 20.97 -30.54 6.67
CA PRO A 212 21.12 -30.15 8.07
C PRO A 212 19.79 -30.02 8.81
N ILE A 213 19.76 -30.29 10.13
CA ILE A 213 18.52 -30.30 10.93
C ILE A 213 17.74 -28.99 10.81
N ASP A 214 18.45 -27.87 10.77
CA ASP A 214 17.90 -26.51 10.65
C ASP A 214 17.94 -25.99 9.20
N GLY A 215 18.28 -26.86 8.24
CA GLY A 215 18.44 -26.52 6.83
C GLY A 215 17.13 -26.46 6.05
N TYR A 216 17.24 -25.88 4.86
CA TYR A 216 16.15 -25.80 3.90
C TYR A 216 16.04 -27.09 3.09
N LYS A 217 14.79 -27.49 2.77
CA LYS A 217 14.47 -28.73 2.06
C LYS A 217 13.58 -28.46 0.87
N GLY A 218 13.71 -29.28 -0.14
CA GLY A 218 12.86 -29.26 -1.34
C GLY A 218 13.66 -29.36 -2.62
N ALA A 219 13.01 -29.73 -3.72
CA ALA A 219 13.65 -29.92 -5.02
C ALA A 219 14.44 -28.70 -5.50
N TYR A 220 14.02 -27.49 -5.13
CA TYR A 220 14.70 -26.26 -5.51
C TYR A 220 16.12 -26.16 -4.93
N ILE A 221 16.38 -26.79 -3.76
CA ILE A 221 17.75 -26.86 -3.17
C ILE A 221 18.67 -27.62 -4.11
N ASP A 222 18.23 -28.80 -4.59
CA ASP A 222 19.03 -29.61 -5.53
C ASP A 222 19.24 -28.87 -6.87
N GLU A 223 18.19 -28.19 -7.35
CA GLU A 223 18.26 -27.42 -8.59
C GLU A 223 19.25 -26.23 -8.48
N ILE A 224 19.17 -25.48 -7.38
CA ILE A 224 20.10 -24.34 -7.17
C ILE A 224 21.51 -24.85 -6.93
N ALA A 225 21.70 -25.89 -6.12
CA ALA A 225 23.04 -26.48 -5.90
C ALA A 225 23.69 -26.90 -7.23
N LYS A 226 22.94 -27.57 -8.10
CA LYS A 226 23.40 -27.93 -9.42
C LYS A 226 23.78 -26.70 -10.27
N ARG A 227 22.92 -25.66 -10.29
CA ARG A 227 23.19 -24.43 -11.04
C ARG A 227 24.46 -23.72 -10.53
N VAL A 228 24.69 -23.72 -9.21
CA VAL A 228 25.92 -23.18 -8.63
C VAL A 228 27.16 -23.95 -9.13
N ILE A 229 27.09 -25.29 -9.15
CA ILE A 229 28.20 -26.13 -9.68
C ILE A 229 28.44 -25.84 -11.17
N ASP A 230 27.38 -25.79 -11.97
CA ASP A 230 27.46 -25.55 -13.41
C ASP A 230 28.09 -24.17 -13.70
N GLU A 231 27.67 -23.12 -12.98
CA GLU A 231 28.20 -21.77 -13.11
C GLU A 231 29.65 -21.67 -12.63
N ALA A 232 29.98 -22.26 -11.48
CA ALA A 232 31.33 -22.28 -10.96
C ALA A 232 32.32 -22.98 -11.94
N ASN A 233 31.91 -24.13 -12.51
CA ASN A 233 32.70 -24.86 -13.52
C ASN A 233 32.90 -24.01 -14.79
N ALA A 234 31.90 -23.25 -15.22
CA ALA A 234 32.02 -22.34 -16.36
C ALA A 234 33.07 -21.23 -16.11
N ASP A 235 33.20 -20.78 -14.86
CA ASP A 235 34.21 -19.82 -14.40
C ASP A 235 35.57 -20.46 -14.10
N GLY A 236 35.70 -21.77 -14.25
CA GLY A 236 36.96 -22.51 -13.97
C GLY A 236 37.16 -22.79 -12.47
N VAL A 237 36.14 -22.69 -11.65
CA VAL A 237 36.18 -22.98 -10.21
C VAL A 237 35.58 -24.37 -9.96
N ASP A 238 36.40 -25.31 -9.45
CA ASP A 238 35.88 -26.58 -8.94
C ASP A 238 35.37 -26.40 -7.51
N VAL A 239 34.14 -25.94 -7.40
CA VAL A 239 33.53 -25.60 -6.12
C VAL A 239 33.43 -26.79 -5.17
N LEU A 240 33.38 -28.05 -5.68
CA LEU A 240 33.28 -29.24 -4.85
C LEU A 240 34.61 -29.62 -4.19
N SER A 241 35.74 -29.14 -4.73
CA SER A 241 37.07 -29.37 -4.16
C SER A 241 37.51 -28.31 -3.16
N LEU A 242 36.76 -27.21 -3.00
CA LEU A 242 37.08 -26.16 -2.04
C LEU A 242 36.99 -26.66 -0.59
N PRO A 243 37.80 -26.08 0.32
CA PRO A 243 37.76 -26.42 1.74
C PRO A 243 36.40 -26.29 2.37
N ARG A 244 36.01 -27.27 3.16
CA ARG A 244 34.74 -27.32 3.93
C ARG A 244 34.93 -27.09 5.41
N VAL A 245 36.14 -26.90 5.86
CA VAL A 245 36.48 -26.62 7.26
C VAL A 245 36.18 -25.16 7.58
N ASP A 246 35.76 -24.94 8.82
CA ASP A 246 35.52 -23.59 9.32
C ASP A 246 36.76 -22.72 9.24
N GLY A 247 36.58 -21.46 8.83
CA GLY A 247 37.67 -20.53 8.58
C GLY A 247 38.09 -20.51 7.12
N GLY A 248 39.09 -19.72 6.82
CA GLY A 248 39.56 -19.42 5.46
C GLY A 248 39.42 -17.93 5.17
N ALA A 249 39.45 -17.57 3.89
CA ALA A 249 39.30 -16.21 3.43
C ALA A 249 38.29 -16.13 2.27
N ASP A 250 37.62 -14.99 2.14
CA ASP A 250 36.85 -14.66 0.93
C ASP A 250 37.79 -14.35 -0.24
N GLN A 251 37.25 -14.08 -1.44
CA GLN A 251 38.05 -13.79 -2.64
C GLN A 251 38.89 -12.51 -2.52
N ASP A 252 38.56 -11.63 -1.60
CA ASP A 252 39.24 -10.37 -1.32
C ASP A 252 40.28 -10.54 -0.21
N GLY A 253 40.43 -11.78 0.32
CA GLY A 253 41.38 -12.15 1.35
C GLY A 253 40.96 -11.81 2.79
N ASN A 254 39.70 -11.47 3.02
CA ASN A 254 39.18 -11.22 4.36
C ASN A 254 38.89 -12.54 5.08
N PRO A 255 39.18 -12.67 6.38
CA PRO A 255 38.87 -13.88 7.13
C PRO A 255 37.36 -14.16 7.12
N LEU A 256 36.98 -15.41 6.82
CA LEU A 256 35.61 -15.88 6.95
C LEU A 256 35.22 -15.96 8.42
N GLY A 257 33.92 -15.74 8.70
CA GLY A 257 33.38 -15.82 10.04
C GLY A 257 33.48 -17.23 10.65
N GLU A 258 33.34 -17.32 11.97
CA GLU A 258 33.27 -18.61 12.70
C GLU A 258 32.12 -19.46 12.16
N GLY A 259 32.42 -20.72 11.83
CA GLY A 259 31.44 -21.65 11.25
C GLY A 259 31.23 -21.50 9.73
N ASP A 260 31.97 -20.67 9.07
CA ASP A 260 31.95 -20.52 7.60
C ASP A 260 33.15 -21.23 6.93
N SER A 261 33.09 -21.45 5.59
CA SER A 261 34.13 -22.11 4.82
C SER A 261 34.16 -21.55 3.39
N GLU A 262 35.33 -21.71 2.71
CA GLU A 262 35.49 -21.28 1.31
C GLU A 262 34.43 -21.87 0.39
N GLN A 263 34.15 -23.16 0.54
CA GLN A 263 33.09 -23.81 -0.24
C GLN A 263 31.72 -23.19 0.02
N ARG A 264 31.37 -22.96 1.29
CA ARG A 264 30.07 -22.38 1.68
C ARG A 264 29.91 -20.96 1.18
N GLU A 265 31.00 -20.17 1.25
CA GLU A 265 31.02 -18.80 0.73
C GLU A 265 30.77 -18.76 -0.78
N GLU A 266 31.44 -19.66 -1.53
CA GLU A 266 31.23 -19.72 -2.97
C GLU A 266 29.82 -20.15 -3.36
N PHE A 267 29.19 -21.06 -2.60
CA PHE A 267 27.76 -21.38 -2.77
C PHE A 267 26.86 -20.20 -2.44
N ARG A 268 27.12 -19.50 -1.32
CA ARG A 268 26.35 -18.31 -0.91
C ARG A 268 26.39 -17.23 -1.98
N LYS A 269 27.57 -16.86 -2.43
CA LYS A 269 27.82 -15.82 -3.41
C LYS A 269 27.06 -16.05 -4.72
N ARG A 270 26.98 -17.28 -5.18
CA ARG A 270 26.31 -17.62 -6.45
C ARG A 270 24.80 -17.85 -6.25
N ALA A 271 24.42 -18.53 -5.20
CA ALA A 271 23.03 -18.91 -4.98
C ALA A 271 22.11 -17.73 -4.60
N VAL A 272 22.60 -16.75 -3.83
CA VAL A 272 21.78 -15.59 -3.42
C VAL A 272 21.33 -14.76 -4.62
N PRO A 273 22.20 -14.39 -5.58
CA PRO A 273 21.75 -13.75 -6.82
C PRO A 273 20.77 -14.61 -7.64
N MET A 274 20.98 -15.94 -7.72
CA MET A 274 20.06 -16.83 -8.42
C MET A 274 18.66 -16.81 -7.80
N MET A 275 18.57 -16.80 -6.48
CA MET A 275 17.29 -16.68 -5.78
C MET A 275 16.68 -15.30 -5.91
N PHE A 276 17.48 -14.25 -5.96
CA PHE A 276 17.02 -12.90 -6.24
C PHE A 276 16.33 -12.81 -7.60
N ASP A 277 16.97 -13.32 -8.63
CA ASP A 277 16.41 -13.37 -9.99
C ASP A 277 15.10 -14.17 -10.04
N GLU A 278 15.02 -15.30 -9.32
CA GLU A 278 13.84 -16.14 -9.23
C GLU A 278 12.67 -15.38 -8.57
N ILE A 279 12.95 -14.66 -7.49
CA ILE A 279 11.96 -13.82 -6.78
C ILE A 279 11.48 -12.70 -7.69
N GLN A 280 12.39 -11.98 -8.34
CA GLN A 280 12.02 -10.90 -9.26
C GLN A 280 11.17 -11.41 -10.42
N LYS A 281 11.54 -12.55 -11.01
CA LYS A 281 10.81 -13.19 -12.08
C LYS A 281 9.40 -13.62 -11.63
N SER A 282 9.30 -14.19 -10.42
CA SER A 282 8.02 -14.59 -9.84
C SER A 282 7.11 -13.39 -9.61
N MET A 283 7.62 -12.29 -9.07
CA MET A 283 6.86 -11.05 -8.87
C MET A 283 6.41 -10.46 -10.21
N LYS A 284 7.29 -10.38 -11.19
CA LYS A 284 6.97 -9.90 -12.53
C LYS A 284 5.89 -10.75 -13.21
N ASN A 285 5.97 -12.08 -13.10
CA ASN A 285 4.96 -13.01 -13.63
C ASN A 285 3.61 -12.81 -12.94
N PHE A 286 3.61 -12.50 -11.66
CA PHE A 286 2.42 -12.16 -10.88
C PHE A 286 1.93 -10.72 -11.14
N ARG A 287 2.62 -9.95 -12.00
CA ARG A 287 2.32 -8.55 -12.37
C ARG A 287 2.45 -7.57 -11.21
N VAL A 288 3.29 -7.89 -10.26
CA VAL A 288 3.70 -7.01 -9.16
C VAL A 288 5.11 -6.51 -9.46
N ASN A 289 5.27 -5.18 -9.49
CA ASN A 289 6.57 -4.55 -9.74
C ASN A 289 6.99 -3.77 -8.51
N PHE A 290 8.29 -3.70 -8.28
CA PHE A 290 8.90 -2.89 -7.24
C PHE A 290 9.76 -1.80 -7.87
N ASP A 291 9.75 -0.62 -7.26
CA ASP A 291 10.55 0.52 -7.68
C ASP A 291 11.94 0.47 -7.03
N VAL A 292 12.00 -0.08 -5.81
CA VAL A 292 13.23 -0.21 -5.02
C VAL A 292 13.38 -1.66 -4.56
N TRP A 293 14.57 -2.22 -4.78
CA TRP A 293 15.04 -3.46 -4.20
C TRP A 293 16.18 -3.10 -3.24
N PHE A 294 15.84 -3.06 -1.95
CA PHE A 294 16.81 -2.70 -0.93
C PHE A 294 17.53 -3.95 -0.42
N HIS A 295 18.85 -3.96 -0.50
CA HIS A 295 19.70 -5.07 -0.06
C HIS A 295 20.20 -4.80 1.36
N GLU A 296 19.88 -5.67 2.31
CA GLU A 296 20.36 -5.55 3.69
C GLU A 296 21.90 -5.54 3.76
N ASN A 297 22.56 -6.33 2.92
CA ASN A 297 24.02 -6.41 2.88
C ASN A 297 24.69 -5.04 2.61
N SER A 298 24.02 -4.10 1.95
CA SER A 298 24.54 -2.76 1.71
C SER A 298 24.77 -1.99 3.01
N LEU A 299 23.96 -2.20 4.04
CA LEU A 299 24.10 -1.56 5.34
C LEU A 299 25.42 -1.92 6.03
N TYR A 300 25.92 -3.15 5.76
CA TYR A 300 27.20 -3.63 6.28
C TYR A 300 28.36 -3.17 5.42
N SER A 301 28.27 -3.33 4.09
CA SER A 301 29.34 -2.93 3.16
C SER A 301 29.62 -1.42 3.19
N ASP A 302 28.58 -0.62 3.40
CA ASP A 302 28.69 0.85 3.43
C ASP A 302 29.02 1.38 4.84
N GLY A 303 29.11 0.49 5.85
CA GLY A 303 29.48 0.81 7.23
C GLY A 303 28.36 1.52 8.01
N GLU A 304 27.14 1.52 7.53
CA GLU A 304 26.01 2.21 8.17
C GLU A 304 25.64 1.58 9.52
N VAL A 305 25.75 0.25 9.63
CA VAL A 305 25.52 -0.47 10.89
C VAL A 305 26.54 -0.05 11.96
N ASP A 306 27.83 -0.01 11.61
CA ASP A 306 28.88 0.39 12.53
C ASP A 306 28.73 1.85 12.93
N GLN A 307 28.38 2.72 12.01
CA GLN A 307 28.11 4.12 12.30
C GLN A 307 26.91 4.28 13.25
N ALA A 308 25.83 3.55 13.01
CA ALA A 308 24.65 3.59 13.89
C ALA A 308 24.97 3.13 15.31
N ILE A 309 25.77 2.05 15.45
CA ILE A 309 26.23 1.56 16.76
C ILE A 309 27.12 2.61 17.45
N ALA A 310 28.04 3.26 16.71
CA ALA A 310 28.88 4.32 17.26
C ALA A 310 28.07 5.51 17.75
N ASP A 311 27.06 5.92 16.98
CA ASP A 311 26.18 7.03 17.34
C ASP A 311 25.34 6.72 18.59
N LEU A 312 24.81 5.52 18.71
CA LEU A 312 24.04 5.08 19.88
C LEU A 312 24.94 5.01 21.13
N ARG A 313 26.20 4.54 20.98
CA ARG A 313 27.17 4.58 22.09
C ARG A 313 27.50 5.99 22.52
N ALA A 314 27.70 6.91 21.57
CA ALA A 314 27.99 8.32 21.87
C ALA A 314 26.84 9.02 22.60
N ARG A 315 25.60 8.60 22.36
CA ARG A 315 24.40 9.11 23.06
C ARG A 315 24.19 8.45 24.43
N GLY A 316 24.87 7.32 24.72
CA GLY A 316 24.64 6.55 25.93
C GLY A 316 23.36 5.68 25.91
N ASP A 317 22.81 5.45 24.73
CA ASP A 317 21.59 4.67 24.54
C ASP A 317 21.86 3.15 24.57
N ILE A 318 23.12 2.74 24.38
CA ILE A 318 23.56 1.35 24.49
C ILE A 318 24.77 1.23 25.42
N PHE A 319 24.88 0.09 26.10
CA PHE A 319 25.98 -0.22 27.02
C PHE A 319 26.33 -1.72 26.93
N GLU A 320 27.58 -2.03 27.20
CA GLU A 320 28.03 -3.40 27.36
C GLU A 320 27.58 -3.93 28.74
N LYS A 321 27.06 -5.17 28.77
CA LYS A 321 26.53 -5.81 29.97
C LYS A 321 27.54 -6.82 30.51
#